data_517c92efabe0d269f878e77923885fb3
#
_entry.id   517c92efabe0d269f878e77923885fb3
#
_cell.length_a   1.000
_cell.length_b   1.000
_cell.length_c   1.000
_cell.angle_alpha   90.00
_cell.angle_beta   90.00
_cell.angle_gamma   90.00
#
_symmetry.space_group_name_H-M   'P 1'
#
loop_
_entity.id
_entity.type
_entity.pdbx_description
1 polymer ?
#
loop_
_entity_poly.entity_id
_entity_poly.type
_entity_poly.pdbx_seq_one_letter_code
_entity_poly.pdbx_strand_id
1 'polypeptide(L)'
;NPVKALEISFKEKFDVCFIDIQMPGLNGIEFAGELKKVYPKTNFIFVTGYSDYMGNAFDLDASGYIMKPANSRQVKHAIENLRYSSNINDDEKSAHKIKIICFGNFDVLIDDEPVKFKFDKTKELMAFLIHKKGARCSSREVMATLWEDDGHDSYYRMLKKDLQDSLGNLKCGEIIHSERGNIGLTHLECIECDYFTWIKNRKEGSKLYHGEYMAQYSWAEETNALIGMDKYSF
;
A
#
# COMPACT_ATOMS: atom_id res chain seq x y z
N ASN A 1 -15.67 -29.25 -6.74
CA ASN A 1 -16.28 -29.89 -7.92
C ASN A 1 -16.32 -28.87 -9.05
N PRO A 2 -15.59 -29.10 -10.18
CA PRO A 2 -15.47 -28.14 -11.28
C PRO A 2 -16.80 -27.82 -11.98
N VAL A 3 -17.73 -28.78 -12.08
CA VAL A 3 -19.05 -28.53 -12.67
C VAL A 3 -19.84 -27.51 -11.84
N LYS A 4 -19.83 -27.66 -10.51
CA LYS A 4 -20.50 -26.71 -9.61
C LYS A 4 -19.79 -25.34 -9.63
N ALA A 5 -18.48 -25.30 -9.78
CA ALA A 5 -17.73 -24.06 -9.93
C ALA A 5 -18.11 -23.33 -11.23
N LEU A 6 -18.33 -24.07 -12.32
CA LEU A 6 -18.79 -23.51 -13.59
C LEU A 6 -20.21 -22.94 -13.47
N GLU A 7 -21.13 -23.64 -12.80
CA GLU A 7 -22.49 -23.13 -12.54
C GLU A 7 -22.50 -21.83 -11.73
N ILE A 8 -21.61 -21.72 -10.73
CA ILE A 8 -21.47 -20.50 -9.91
C ILE A 8 -20.88 -19.37 -10.77
N SER A 9 -19.84 -19.67 -11.55
CA SER A 9 -19.17 -18.67 -12.38
C SER A 9 -20.03 -18.11 -13.54
N PHE A 10 -21.11 -18.78 -13.91
CA PHE A 10 -22.12 -18.21 -14.82
C PHE A 10 -23.10 -17.24 -14.12
N LYS A 11 -23.20 -17.31 -12.81
CA LYS A 11 -24.07 -16.44 -12.01
C LYS A 11 -23.35 -15.25 -11.40
N GLU A 12 -22.06 -15.40 -11.14
CA GLU A 12 -21.22 -14.42 -10.49
C GLU A 12 -19.97 -14.17 -11.33
N LYS A 13 -19.67 -12.90 -11.59
CA LYS A 13 -18.47 -12.49 -12.29
C LYS A 13 -17.27 -12.51 -11.34
N PHE A 14 -16.18 -13.10 -11.78
CA PHE A 14 -14.89 -13.11 -11.06
C PHE A 14 -13.83 -12.36 -11.84
N ASP A 15 -13.06 -11.50 -11.14
CA ASP A 15 -11.94 -10.79 -11.76
C ASP A 15 -10.71 -11.68 -11.94
N VAL A 16 -10.50 -12.62 -11.01
CA VAL A 16 -9.36 -13.56 -11.01
C VAL A 16 -9.83 -14.96 -10.63
N CYS A 17 -9.41 -15.95 -11.39
CA CYS A 17 -9.64 -17.36 -11.10
C CYS A 17 -8.31 -18.13 -11.01
N PHE A 18 -8.06 -18.75 -9.85
CA PHE A 18 -6.99 -19.74 -9.70
C PHE A 18 -7.53 -21.12 -10.04
N ILE A 19 -6.94 -21.77 -11.03
CA ILE A 19 -7.48 -22.99 -11.64
C ILE A 19 -6.41 -24.08 -11.61
N ASP A 20 -6.71 -25.23 -11.03
CA ASP A 20 -5.92 -26.45 -11.28
C ASP A 20 -6.30 -27.04 -12.63
N ILE A 21 -5.31 -27.47 -13.39
CA ILE A 21 -5.55 -28.09 -14.70
C ILE A 21 -6.17 -29.49 -14.56
N GLN A 22 -5.64 -30.29 -13.66
CA GLN A 22 -6.18 -31.62 -13.44
C GLN A 22 -7.25 -31.62 -12.34
N MET A 23 -8.49 -31.56 -12.77
CA MET A 23 -9.66 -31.67 -11.89
C MET A 23 -10.56 -32.85 -12.33
N PRO A 24 -11.17 -33.59 -11.38
CA PRO A 24 -12.09 -34.67 -11.72
C PRO A 24 -13.31 -34.16 -12.51
N GLY A 25 -13.55 -34.72 -13.68
CA GLY A 25 -14.75 -34.49 -14.49
C GLY A 25 -14.68 -33.34 -15.50
N LEU A 26 -13.83 -32.33 -15.28
CA LEU A 26 -13.62 -31.22 -16.21
C LEU A 26 -12.16 -30.75 -16.12
N ASN A 27 -11.48 -30.65 -17.23
CA ASN A 27 -10.11 -30.13 -17.31
C ASN A 27 -10.13 -28.60 -17.07
N GLY A 28 -9.15 -28.09 -16.29
CA GLY A 28 -9.03 -26.67 -15.99
C GLY A 28 -8.86 -25.76 -17.20
N ILE A 29 -8.24 -26.25 -18.27
CA ILE A 29 -8.12 -25.53 -19.55
C ILE A 29 -9.50 -25.39 -20.22
N GLU A 30 -10.28 -26.46 -20.26
CA GLU A 30 -11.66 -26.44 -20.78
C GLU A 30 -12.54 -25.52 -19.95
N PHE A 31 -12.44 -25.59 -18.61
CA PHE A 31 -13.13 -24.71 -17.70
C PHE A 31 -12.83 -23.24 -17.98
N ALA A 32 -11.56 -22.87 -18.09
CA ALA A 32 -11.14 -21.51 -18.42
C ALA A 32 -11.64 -21.06 -19.80
N GLY A 33 -11.62 -21.97 -20.79
CA GLY A 33 -12.14 -21.72 -22.13
C GLY A 33 -13.63 -21.38 -22.16
N GLU A 34 -14.47 -22.16 -21.42
CA GLU A 34 -15.90 -21.89 -21.30
C GLU A 34 -16.17 -20.57 -20.56
N LEU A 35 -15.45 -20.33 -19.48
CA LEU A 35 -15.62 -19.10 -18.71
C LEU A 35 -15.19 -17.85 -19.51
N LYS A 36 -14.13 -17.95 -20.32
CA LYS A 36 -13.67 -16.86 -21.19
C LYS A 36 -14.68 -16.45 -22.25
N LYS A 37 -15.52 -17.37 -22.74
CA LYS A 37 -16.60 -17.07 -23.69
C LYS A 37 -17.66 -16.14 -23.08
N VAL A 38 -17.92 -16.29 -21.78
CA VAL A 38 -18.92 -15.49 -21.05
C VAL A 38 -18.31 -14.23 -20.45
N TYR A 39 -17.10 -14.34 -19.91
CA TYR A 39 -16.37 -13.25 -19.27
C TYR A 39 -14.96 -13.09 -19.86
N PRO A 40 -14.82 -12.46 -21.03
CA PRO A 40 -13.55 -12.38 -21.76
C PRO A 40 -12.41 -11.66 -21.01
N LYS A 41 -12.75 -10.87 -20.00
CA LYS A 41 -11.81 -10.07 -19.19
C LYS A 41 -11.51 -10.69 -17.82
N THR A 42 -11.92 -11.93 -17.55
CA THR A 42 -11.51 -12.64 -16.33
C THR A 42 -10.05 -13.06 -16.46
N ASN A 43 -9.26 -12.80 -15.42
CA ASN A 43 -7.86 -13.25 -15.36
C ASN A 43 -7.80 -14.70 -14.89
N PHE A 44 -7.11 -15.55 -15.65
CA PHE A 44 -6.88 -16.93 -15.28
C PHE A 44 -5.44 -17.12 -14.84
N ILE A 45 -5.24 -17.71 -13.66
CA ILE A 45 -3.94 -18.11 -13.13
C ILE A 45 -4.00 -19.63 -12.91
N PHE A 46 -3.27 -20.38 -13.72
CA PHE A 46 -3.20 -21.83 -13.56
C PHE A 46 -2.22 -22.19 -12.43
N VAL A 47 -2.65 -23.09 -11.53
CA VAL A 47 -1.84 -23.60 -10.42
C VAL A 47 -1.83 -25.12 -10.49
N THR A 48 -0.78 -25.71 -11.04
CA THR A 48 -0.75 -27.12 -11.38
C THR A 48 0.61 -27.78 -11.15
N GLY A 49 0.62 -29.10 -11.00
CA GLY A 49 1.86 -29.90 -10.97
C GLY A 49 2.44 -30.28 -12.35
N TYR A 50 1.82 -29.85 -13.45
CA TYR A 50 2.17 -30.25 -14.80
C TYR A 50 2.67 -29.06 -15.62
N SER A 51 3.80 -29.24 -16.32
CA SER A 51 4.39 -28.21 -17.20
C SER A 51 3.85 -28.25 -18.64
N ASP A 52 3.29 -29.38 -19.07
CA ASP A 52 2.97 -29.68 -20.47
C ASP A 52 1.80 -28.83 -21.01
N TYR A 53 1.01 -28.24 -20.12
CA TYR A 53 -0.14 -27.43 -20.51
C TYR A 53 0.16 -25.92 -20.60
N MET A 54 1.43 -25.52 -20.49
CA MET A 54 1.82 -24.11 -20.52
C MET A 54 1.46 -23.45 -21.87
N GLY A 55 1.60 -24.18 -22.98
CA GLY A 55 1.17 -23.72 -24.30
C GLY A 55 -0.33 -23.44 -24.37
N ASN A 56 -1.16 -24.39 -23.90
CA ASN A 56 -2.62 -24.23 -23.86
C ASN A 56 -3.07 -23.06 -22.96
N ALA A 57 -2.39 -22.84 -21.83
CA ALA A 57 -2.64 -21.70 -20.97
C ALA A 57 -2.31 -20.37 -21.66
N PHE A 58 -1.22 -20.32 -22.44
CA PHE A 58 -0.85 -19.17 -23.25
C PHE A 58 -1.88 -18.87 -24.34
N ASP A 59 -2.38 -19.88 -25.05
CA ASP A 59 -3.42 -19.75 -26.09
C ASP A 59 -4.74 -19.21 -25.51
N LEU A 60 -5.00 -19.45 -24.23
CA LEU A 60 -6.13 -18.88 -23.48
C LEU A 60 -5.86 -17.47 -22.90
N ASP A 61 -4.72 -16.86 -23.22
CA ASP A 61 -4.31 -15.58 -22.65
C ASP A 61 -4.27 -15.58 -21.10
N ALA A 62 -3.81 -16.66 -20.49
CA ALA A 62 -3.68 -16.75 -19.04
C ALA A 62 -2.80 -15.61 -18.51
N SER A 63 -3.18 -15.05 -17.37
CA SER A 63 -2.42 -14.01 -16.66
C SER A 63 -1.26 -14.57 -15.85
N GLY A 64 -1.26 -15.88 -15.56
CA GLY A 64 -0.19 -16.54 -14.82
C GLY A 64 -0.23 -18.06 -14.89
N TYR A 65 0.95 -18.65 -14.63
CA TYR A 65 1.12 -20.10 -14.54
C TYR A 65 2.05 -20.40 -13.36
N ILE A 66 1.57 -21.10 -12.36
CA ILE A 66 2.29 -21.39 -11.12
C ILE A 66 2.44 -22.90 -10.99
N MET A 67 3.68 -23.36 -10.88
CA MET A 67 3.96 -24.76 -10.62
C MET A 67 3.77 -25.08 -9.13
N LYS A 68 3.09 -26.19 -8.81
CA LYS A 68 2.98 -26.71 -7.44
C LYS A 68 4.33 -27.31 -7.01
N PRO A 69 4.77 -27.07 -5.76
CA PRO A 69 4.07 -26.35 -4.69
C PRO A 69 4.10 -24.83 -4.87
N ALA A 70 2.93 -24.21 -4.84
CA ALA A 70 2.79 -22.76 -4.95
C ALA A 70 3.28 -22.08 -3.65
N ASN A 71 3.91 -20.92 -3.78
CA ASN A 71 4.32 -20.09 -2.65
C ASN A 71 3.77 -18.66 -2.77
N SER A 72 3.76 -17.93 -1.65
CA SER A 72 3.18 -16.58 -1.58
C SER A 72 3.83 -15.60 -2.57
N ARG A 73 5.14 -15.74 -2.85
CA ARG A 73 5.86 -14.86 -3.78
C ARG A 73 5.38 -15.06 -5.22
N GLN A 74 5.16 -16.31 -5.64
CA GLN A 74 4.65 -16.63 -6.99
C GLN A 74 3.20 -16.14 -7.15
N VAL A 75 2.35 -16.33 -6.14
CA VAL A 75 0.96 -15.85 -6.15
C VAL A 75 0.94 -14.33 -6.24
N LYS A 76 1.73 -13.64 -5.41
CA LYS A 76 1.83 -12.17 -5.44
C LYS A 76 2.28 -11.67 -6.81
N HIS A 77 3.33 -12.24 -7.37
CA HIS A 77 3.83 -11.88 -8.71
C HIS A 77 2.77 -12.09 -9.80
N ALA A 78 1.99 -13.17 -9.74
CA ALA A 78 0.94 -13.42 -10.72
C ALA A 78 -0.22 -12.41 -10.61
N ILE A 79 -0.56 -11.97 -9.39
CA ILE A 79 -1.58 -10.94 -9.15
C ILE A 79 -1.09 -9.55 -9.60
N GLU A 80 0.19 -9.22 -9.38
CA GLU A 80 0.78 -7.95 -9.83
C GLU A 80 0.85 -7.83 -11.36
N ASN A 81 0.83 -8.95 -12.09
CA ASN A 81 0.94 -9.01 -13.54
C ASN A 81 -0.35 -9.48 -14.24
N LEU A 82 -1.52 -9.14 -13.70
CA LEU A 82 -2.79 -9.47 -14.33
C LEU A 82 -2.93 -8.77 -15.68
N ARG A 83 -3.45 -9.50 -16.68
CA ARG A 83 -3.64 -8.99 -18.05
C ARG A 83 -4.77 -7.96 -18.14
N TYR A 84 -5.81 -8.16 -17.39
CA TYR A 84 -6.96 -7.25 -17.33
C TYR A 84 -7.02 -6.57 -15.97
N SER A 85 -7.34 -5.27 -15.97
CA SER A 85 -7.60 -4.56 -14.70
C SER A 85 -8.68 -5.32 -13.94
N SER A 86 -8.30 -5.88 -12.81
CA SER A 86 -9.24 -6.48 -11.88
C SER A 86 -9.81 -5.36 -11.01
N ASN A 87 -11.08 -5.49 -10.60
CA ASN A 87 -11.63 -4.63 -9.56
C ASN A 87 -10.92 -4.83 -8.19
N ILE A 88 -9.93 -5.73 -8.13
CA ILE A 88 -8.97 -5.80 -7.02
C ILE A 88 -8.32 -4.42 -6.79
N ASN A 89 -8.11 -3.63 -7.87
CA ASN A 89 -7.68 -2.22 -7.76
C ASN A 89 -8.85 -1.24 -7.42
N ASP A 90 -10.12 -1.65 -7.55
CA ASP A 90 -11.28 -0.86 -7.10
C ASP A 90 -11.64 -1.19 -5.64
N ASP A 91 -11.29 -2.38 -5.13
CA ASP A 91 -11.24 -2.68 -3.69
C ASP A 91 -10.02 -2.01 -3.01
N GLU A 92 -8.94 -1.68 -3.76
CA GLU A 92 -7.91 -0.75 -3.31
C GLU A 92 -8.46 0.69 -3.17
N LYS A 93 -9.54 1.05 -3.87
CA LYS A 93 -10.29 2.30 -3.60
C LYS A 93 -11.16 2.24 -2.34
N SER A 94 -11.40 1.06 -1.77
CA SER A 94 -11.91 0.85 -0.42
C SER A 94 -10.79 0.50 0.58
N ALA A 95 -9.51 0.57 0.19
CA ALA A 95 -8.42 0.68 1.13
C ALA A 95 -8.63 1.94 1.95
N HIS A 96 -8.59 1.84 3.27
CA HIS A 96 -8.66 3.00 4.14
C HIS A 96 -7.72 4.07 3.59
N LYS A 97 -8.28 5.21 3.18
CA LYS A 97 -7.48 6.33 2.69
C LYS A 97 -6.76 6.93 3.88
N ILE A 98 -5.44 6.85 3.85
CA ILE A 98 -4.63 7.59 4.80
C ILE A 98 -4.39 8.96 4.19
N LYS A 99 -4.96 9.95 4.85
CA LYS A 99 -4.75 11.34 4.51
C LYS A 99 -3.86 11.97 5.56
N ILE A 100 -2.78 12.59 5.11
CA ILE A 100 -1.81 13.28 5.95
C ILE A 100 -1.83 14.76 5.62
N ILE A 101 -2.09 15.56 6.63
CA ILE A 101 -2.08 17.02 6.56
C ILE A 101 -0.76 17.49 7.14
N CYS A 102 0.05 18.16 6.32
CA CYS A 102 1.33 18.75 6.73
C CYS A 102 1.26 20.27 6.69
N PHE A 103 0.40 20.85 5.85
CA PHE A 103 0.25 22.30 5.75
C PHE A 103 -0.72 22.80 6.83
N GLY A 104 -0.21 23.66 7.72
CA GLY A 104 -0.79 23.99 9.00
C GLY A 104 -0.29 23.06 10.10
N ASN A 105 -1.18 22.63 10.98
CA ASN A 105 -0.87 21.61 11.98
C ASN A 105 -0.87 20.22 11.35
N PHE A 106 0.13 19.42 11.71
CA PHE A 106 0.22 18.04 11.26
C PHE A 106 -0.95 17.21 11.80
N ASP A 107 -1.61 16.48 10.90
CA ASP A 107 -2.63 15.51 11.30
C ASP A 107 -2.62 14.26 10.41
N VAL A 108 -3.17 13.15 10.95
CA VAL A 108 -3.30 11.86 10.28
C VAL A 108 -4.77 11.45 10.35
N LEU A 109 -5.37 11.22 9.19
CA LEU A 109 -6.75 10.76 9.09
C LEU A 109 -6.79 9.40 8.38
N ILE A 110 -7.67 8.53 8.83
CA ILE A 110 -8.04 7.28 8.17
C ILE A 110 -9.53 7.37 7.90
N ASP A 111 -9.93 7.27 6.61
CA ASP A 111 -11.32 7.44 6.16
C ASP A 111 -11.95 8.76 6.65
N ASP A 112 -11.17 9.85 6.59
CA ASP A 112 -11.51 11.21 7.06
C ASP A 112 -11.70 11.36 8.59
N GLU A 113 -11.45 10.30 9.37
CA GLU A 113 -11.50 10.34 10.84
C GLU A 113 -10.07 10.49 11.41
N PRO A 114 -9.85 11.43 12.36
CA PRO A 114 -8.53 11.62 12.97
C PRO A 114 -8.05 10.39 13.74
N VAL A 115 -6.81 9.98 13.48
CA VAL A 115 -6.17 8.88 14.21
C VAL A 115 -5.84 9.31 15.63
N LYS A 116 -6.28 8.51 16.60
CA LYS A 116 -5.98 8.73 18.02
C LYS A 116 -4.72 7.95 18.40
N PHE A 117 -3.63 8.66 18.56
CA PHE A 117 -2.41 8.10 19.14
C PHE A 117 -2.48 8.12 20.66
N LYS A 118 -1.89 7.13 21.29
CA LYS A 118 -1.84 7.04 22.76
C LYS A 118 -0.93 8.11 23.38
N PHE A 119 0.10 8.55 22.63
CA PHE A 119 1.04 9.58 23.05
C PHE A 119 1.18 10.65 21.96
N ASP A 120 1.24 11.93 22.36
CA ASP A 120 1.44 13.04 21.42
C ASP A 120 2.77 12.90 20.64
N LYS A 121 3.82 12.37 21.30
CA LYS A 121 5.10 12.05 20.66
C LYS A 121 5.01 10.96 19.58
N THR A 122 3.98 10.12 19.57
CA THR A 122 3.74 9.18 18.47
C THR A 122 3.31 9.93 17.21
N LYS A 123 2.45 10.94 17.36
CA LYS A 123 2.04 11.81 16.26
C LYS A 123 3.25 12.57 15.68
N GLU A 124 4.12 13.07 16.54
CA GLU A 124 5.37 13.73 16.14
C GLU A 124 6.33 12.79 15.43
N LEU A 125 6.47 11.53 15.90
CA LEU A 125 7.24 10.50 15.22
C LEU A 125 6.72 10.25 13.78
N MET A 126 5.40 10.15 13.61
CA MET A 126 4.80 10.01 12.28
C MET A 126 5.09 11.24 11.40
N ALA A 127 4.96 12.45 11.95
CA ALA A 127 5.28 13.69 11.26
C ALA A 127 6.74 13.71 10.77
N PHE A 128 7.67 13.29 11.63
CA PHE A 128 9.08 13.20 11.26
C PHE A 128 9.31 12.20 10.11
N LEU A 129 8.69 11.01 10.13
CA LEU A 129 8.83 10.03 9.06
C LEU A 129 8.25 10.53 7.73
N ILE A 130 7.13 11.26 7.74
CA ILE A 130 6.58 11.94 6.57
C ILE A 130 7.53 13.04 6.07
N HIS A 131 8.06 13.87 6.98
CA HIS A 131 9.05 14.89 6.64
C HIS A 131 10.28 14.30 5.94
N LYS A 132 10.76 13.14 6.38
CA LYS A 132 11.84 12.36 5.75
C LYS A 132 11.40 11.63 4.47
N LYS A 133 10.16 11.84 3.99
CA LYS A 133 9.61 11.23 2.77
C LYS A 133 9.63 9.71 2.80
N GLY A 134 9.40 9.13 3.97
CA GLY A 134 9.43 7.69 4.19
C GLY A 134 10.83 7.06 4.24
N ALA A 135 11.90 7.84 4.08
CA ALA A 135 13.26 7.32 4.14
C ALA A 135 13.54 6.59 5.47
N ARG A 136 14.43 5.60 5.43
CA ARG A 136 14.89 4.90 6.62
C ARG A 136 15.72 5.83 7.49
N CYS A 137 15.29 6.05 8.71
CA CYS A 137 15.96 6.86 9.73
C CYS A 137 16.49 5.95 10.84
N SER A 138 17.68 6.22 11.34
CA SER A 138 18.21 5.53 12.50
C SER A 138 17.50 5.98 13.79
N SER A 139 17.43 5.10 14.79
CA SER A 139 16.87 5.45 16.11
C SER A 139 17.57 6.67 16.71
N ARG A 140 18.89 6.82 16.50
CA ARG A 140 19.64 7.99 16.97
C ARG A 140 19.19 9.28 16.29
N GLU A 141 18.99 9.26 14.96
CA GLU A 141 18.50 10.41 14.20
C GLU A 141 17.09 10.84 14.66
N VAL A 142 16.20 9.87 14.83
CA VAL A 142 14.85 10.13 15.34
C VAL A 142 14.90 10.74 16.73
N MET A 143 15.64 10.11 17.65
CA MET A 143 15.74 10.60 19.03
C MET A 143 16.36 11.99 19.12
N ALA A 144 17.41 12.27 18.36
CA ALA A 144 18.03 13.60 18.32
C ALA A 144 17.10 14.71 17.80
N THR A 145 16.09 14.36 16.99
CA THR A 145 15.12 15.34 16.49
C THR A 145 13.94 15.51 17.44
N LEU A 146 13.47 14.43 18.06
CA LEU A 146 12.27 14.45 18.91
C LEU A 146 12.56 14.90 20.35
N TRP A 147 13.82 14.81 20.80
CA TRP A 147 14.25 15.19 22.13
C TRP A 147 15.57 15.96 22.08
N GLU A 148 15.72 16.89 23.00
CA GLU A 148 16.95 17.68 23.16
C GLU A 148 18.02 16.96 24.01
N ASP A 149 17.64 15.88 24.70
CA ASP A 149 18.45 15.13 25.64
C ASP A 149 18.47 13.61 25.35
N ASP A 150 19.36 12.87 26.01
CA ASP A 150 19.54 11.44 25.84
C ASP A 150 18.65 10.62 26.80
N GLY A 151 18.55 9.31 26.56
CA GLY A 151 17.94 8.38 27.54
C GLY A 151 16.50 7.96 27.26
N HIS A 152 15.99 8.24 26.03
CA HIS A 152 14.60 7.95 25.66
C HIS A 152 14.35 6.61 24.98
N ASP A 153 15.31 5.66 24.96
CA ASP A 153 15.21 4.38 24.23
C ASP A 153 13.98 3.57 24.59
N SER A 154 13.60 3.52 25.87
CA SER A 154 12.42 2.77 26.31
C SER A 154 11.14 3.44 25.85
N TYR A 155 11.07 4.76 25.94
CA TYR A 155 9.93 5.55 25.49
C TYR A 155 9.81 5.49 23.96
N TYR A 156 10.91 5.62 23.25
CA TYR A 156 10.93 5.47 21.79
C TYR A 156 10.40 4.11 21.32
N ARG A 157 10.74 3.01 22.04
CA ARG A 157 10.18 1.68 21.76
C ARG A 157 8.64 1.65 21.94
N MET A 158 8.13 2.34 22.97
CA MET A 158 6.70 2.47 23.19
C MET A 158 6.02 3.27 22.07
N LEU A 159 6.63 4.38 21.61
CA LEU A 159 6.11 5.17 20.50
C LEU A 159 6.05 4.36 19.19
N LYS A 160 7.09 3.58 18.88
CA LYS A 160 7.07 2.71 17.70
C LYS A 160 5.93 1.69 17.74
N LYS A 161 5.72 1.08 18.92
CA LYS A 161 4.62 0.15 19.10
C LYS A 161 3.27 0.84 18.96
N ASP A 162 3.08 1.98 19.60
CA ASP A 162 1.84 2.76 19.50
C ASP A 162 1.56 3.18 18.05
N LEU A 163 2.57 3.60 17.30
CA LEU A 163 2.46 3.94 15.89
C LEU A 163 2.03 2.73 15.04
N GLN A 164 2.63 1.57 15.27
CA GLN A 164 2.26 0.32 14.61
C GLN A 164 0.83 -0.11 14.96
N ASP A 165 0.47 -0.07 16.24
CA ASP A 165 -0.86 -0.46 16.71
C ASP A 165 -1.96 0.49 16.17
N SER A 166 -1.66 1.80 16.09
CA SER A 166 -2.61 2.82 15.59
C SER A 166 -2.83 2.77 14.07
N LEU A 167 -1.84 2.32 13.30
CA LEU A 167 -1.89 2.24 11.84
C LEU A 167 -1.90 0.79 11.31
N GLY A 168 -1.83 -0.20 12.19
CA GLY A 168 -1.40 -1.57 11.88
C GLY A 168 -2.38 -2.46 11.13
N ASN A 169 -3.63 -2.05 10.88
CA ASN A 169 -4.62 -2.89 10.17
C ASN A 169 -5.15 -2.25 8.89
N LEU A 170 -4.32 -1.49 8.21
CA LEU A 170 -4.68 -0.89 6.94
C LEU A 170 -4.59 -1.92 5.82
N LYS A 171 -5.56 -1.96 4.93
CA LYS A 171 -5.64 -2.91 3.81
C LYS A 171 -4.44 -2.83 2.85
N CYS A 172 -3.68 -1.74 2.88
CA CYS A 172 -2.45 -1.56 2.09
C CYS A 172 -1.19 -2.19 2.71
N GLY A 173 -1.31 -2.94 3.80
CA GLY A 173 -0.20 -3.60 4.48
C GLY A 173 0.46 -2.75 5.57
N GLU A 174 1.58 -3.24 6.09
CA GLU A 174 2.33 -2.51 7.12
C GLU A 174 3.02 -1.28 6.53
N ILE A 175 2.50 -0.09 6.85
CA ILE A 175 3.08 1.19 6.40
C ILE A 175 4.38 1.49 7.14
N ILE A 176 4.52 1.03 8.38
CA ILE A 176 5.71 1.24 9.19
C ILE A 176 6.66 0.07 9.02
N HIS A 177 7.83 0.34 8.49
CA HIS A 177 8.93 -0.62 8.47
C HIS A 177 9.92 -0.31 9.57
N SER A 178 10.16 -1.27 10.49
CA SER A 178 11.12 -1.13 11.58
C SER A 178 12.04 -2.35 11.65
N GLU A 179 13.31 -2.17 11.30
CA GLU A 179 14.31 -3.25 11.28
C GLU A 179 15.67 -2.75 11.75
N ARG A 180 16.35 -3.54 12.62
CA ARG A 180 17.75 -3.33 13.04
C ARG A 180 18.08 -1.91 13.49
N GLY A 181 17.19 -1.31 14.29
CA GLY A 181 17.40 0.05 14.80
C GLY A 181 17.06 1.18 13.81
N ASN A 182 16.51 0.85 12.65
CA ASN A 182 16.00 1.82 11.70
C ASN A 182 14.47 1.77 11.67
N ILE A 183 13.86 2.90 11.32
CA ILE A 183 12.43 3.04 11.07
C ILE A 183 12.19 3.85 9.80
N GLY A 184 11.16 3.53 9.05
CA GLY A 184 10.77 4.26 7.82
C GLY A 184 9.35 3.93 7.42
N LEU A 185 8.88 4.53 6.32
CA LEU A 185 7.58 4.23 5.76
C LEU A 185 7.71 3.40 4.49
N THR A 186 6.74 2.52 4.30
CA THR A 186 6.51 1.74 3.07
C THR A 186 5.15 2.11 2.50
N HIS A 187 4.84 1.67 1.28
CA HIS A 187 3.53 1.90 0.66
C HIS A 187 3.08 3.37 0.64
N LEU A 188 4.01 4.28 0.30
CA LEU A 188 3.73 5.72 0.22
C LEU A 188 2.65 6.06 -0.82
N GLU A 189 2.40 5.18 -1.78
CA GLU A 189 1.32 5.26 -2.77
C GLU A 189 -0.08 5.19 -2.14
N CYS A 190 -0.20 4.59 -0.93
CA CYS A 190 -1.45 4.53 -0.16
C CYS A 190 -1.69 5.80 0.67
N ILE A 191 -0.74 6.74 0.69
CA ILE A 191 -0.78 7.96 1.50
C ILE A 191 -1.11 9.16 0.60
N GLU A 192 -2.26 9.78 0.84
CA GLU A 192 -2.59 11.09 0.31
C GLU A 192 -1.98 12.15 1.24
N CYS A 193 -1.01 12.93 0.74
CA CYS A 193 -0.27 13.91 1.54
C CYS A 193 -0.06 15.21 0.75
N ASP A 194 -0.44 16.35 1.34
CA ASP A 194 -0.29 17.68 0.75
C ASP A 194 1.19 18.04 0.51
N TYR A 195 2.08 17.70 1.43
CA TYR A 195 3.52 17.88 1.27
C TYR A 195 4.10 17.01 0.14
N PHE A 196 3.65 15.77 -0.04
CA PHE A 196 4.08 14.93 -1.17
C PHE A 196 3.54 15.46 -2.49
N THR A 197 2.32 15.99 -2.51
CA THR A 197 1.76 16.69 -3.66
C THR A 197 2.63 17.89 -4.04
N TRP A 198 3.05 18.70 -3.06
CA TRP A 198 3.95 19.83 -3.27
C TRP A 198 5.33 19.41 -3.81
N ILE A 199 5.92 18.33 -3.30
CA ILE A 199 7.20 17.80 -3.80
C ILE A 199 7.08 17.38 -5.26
N LYS A 200 6.01 16.69 -5.62
CA LYS A 200 5.76 16.15 -6.95
C LYS A 200 5.39 17.23 -7.97
N ASN A 201 4.61 18.20 -7.56
CA ASN A 201 4.13 19.31 -8.39
C ASN A 201 4.03 20.60 -7.56
N ARG A 202 5.08 21.44 -7.63
CA ARG A 202 5.18 22.69 -6.88
C ARG A 202 3.98 23.61 -7.08
N LYS A 203 3.53 23.77 -8.34
CA LYS A 203 2.41 24.66 -8.69
C LYS A 203 1.07 24.19 -8.08
N GLU A 204 0.84 22.92 -8.05
CA GLU A 204 -0.36 22.33 -7.45
C GLU A 204 -0.30 22.38 -5.92
N GLY A 205 0.81 21.94 -5.34
CA GLY A 205 1.03 21.94 -3.91
C GLY A 205 1.05 23.33 -3.28
N SER A 206 1.54 24.35 -4.00
CA SER A 206 1.53 25.73 -3.51
C SER A 206 0.14 26.30 -3.30
N LYS A 207 -0.89 25.76 -3.98
CA LYS A 207 -2.29 26.14 -3.72
C LYS A 207 -2.81 25.60 -2.39
N LEU A 208 -2.23 24.50 -1.89
CA LEU A 208 -2.60 23.86 -0.64
C LEU A 208 -1.87 24.50 0.56
N TYR A 209 -0.77 25.21 0.31
CA TYR A 209 0.05 25.82 1.35
C TYR A 209 -0.50 27.19 1.75
N HIS A 210 -0.82 27.36 3.03
CA HIS A 210 -1.40 28.58 3.61
C HIS A 210 -0.45 29.33 4.54
N GLY A 211 0.87 29.11 4.42
CA GLY A 211 1.90 29.84 5.20
C GLY A 211 2.50 29.05 6.34
N GLU A 212 2.00 27.86 6.61
CA GLU A 212 2.46 27.00 7.71
C GLU A 212 2.71 25.56 7.23
N TYR A 213 3.76 24.94 7.79
CA TYR A 213 4.12 23.55 7.60
C TYR A 213 4.45 22.91 8.92
N MET A 214 3.64 21.93 9.36
CA MET A 214 3.81 21.24 10.63
C MET A 214 4.08 22.20 11.81
N ALA A 215 3.25 23.25 11.92
CA ALA A 215 3.50 24.43 12.79
C ALA A 215 3.72 24.10 14.27
N GLN A 216 3.28 22.92 14.74
CA GLN A 216 3.49 22.46 16.10
C GLN A 216 4.90 21.93 16.40
N TYR A 217 5.78 21.79 15.37
CA TYR A 217 7.11 21.20 15.54
C TYR A 217 8.22 22.16 15.12
N SER A 218 9.09 22.54 16.06
CA SER A 218 10.20 23.48 15.83
C SER A 218 11.19 23.00 14.77
N TRP A 219 11.44 21.68 14.70
CA TRP A 219 12.35 21.11 13.69
C TRP A 219 11.83 21.25 12.24
N ALA A 220 10.57 21.63 12.05
CA ALA A 220 9.95 21.83 10.73
C ALA A 220 10.11 23.26 10.18
N GLU A 221 10.60 24.22 10.99
CA GLU A 221 10.68 25.66 10.64
C GLU A 221 11.52 25.95 9.40
N GLU A 222 12.67 25.28 9.24
CA GLU A 222 13.53 25.45 8.05
C GLU A 222 12.79 25.05 6.77
N THR A 223 12.09 23.91 6.81
CA THR A 223 11.29 23.44 5.66
C THR A 223 10.10 24.37 5.40
N ASN A 224 9.46 24.89 6.45
CA ASN A 224 8.39 25.89 6.31
C ASN A 224 8.89 27.13 5.56
N ALA A 225 10.07 27.65 5.91
CA ALA A 225 10.68 28.79 5.24
C ALA A 225 10.95 28.50 3.76
N LEU A 226 11.49 27.31 3.43
CA LEU A 226 11.76 26.89 2.05
C LEU A 226 10.47 26.79 1.22
N ILE A 227 9.41 26.22 1.76
CA ILE A 227 8.10 26.13 1.08
C ILE A 227 7.52 27.52 0.84
N GLY A 228 7.64 28.43 1.83
CA GLY A 228 7.18 29.80 1.73
C GLY A 228 7.88 30.58 0.60
N MET A 229 9.19 30.41 0.44
CA MET A 229 9.96 31.04 -0.65
C MET A 229 9.50 30.58 -2.03
N ASP A 230 9.24 29.28 -2.21
CA ASP A 230 8.77 28.72 -3.48
C ASP A 230 7.37 29.25 -3.87
N LYS A 231 6.51 29.58 -2.92
CA LYS A 231 5.16 30.12 -3.20
C LYS A 231 5.19 31.46 -3.95
N TYR A 232 6.22 32.26 -3.72
CA TYR A 232 6.37 33.58 -4.34
C TYR A 232 7.21 33.53 -5.64
N SER A 233 7.66 32.36 -6.06
CA SER A 233 8.49 32.17 -7.26
C SER A 233 7.68 31.75 -8.49
N PHE A 234 6.37 31.61 -8.36
CA PHE A 234 5.39 31.29 -9.42
C PHE A 234 4.26 32.30 -9.40
#